data_6131a790b465c6b1b8dd2e794906439c
#
_entry.id   6131a790b465c6b1b8dd2e794906439c
#
_cell.length_a   1.000
_cell.length_b   1.000
_cell.length_c   1.000
_cell.angle_alpha   90.00
_cell.angle_beta   90.00
_cell.angle_gamma   90.00
#
_symmetry.space_group_name_H-M   'P 1'
#
loop_
_entity.id
_entity.type
_entity.pdbx_description
1 polymer ?
#
loop_
_entity_poly.entity_id
_entity_poly.type
_entity_poly.pdbx_seq_one_letter_code
_entity_poly.pdbx_strand_id
1 'polypeptide(L)'
;TTNLSTDELAIYGTASWLTQPANSRTDQAYVVNLTVLPNEEEKERTAYLYFCKTNGEEEEILNSVTIIQEGTETNTSTDYSADKTVRILQRATQGNGLPIVLMGDGFLDTNIANGTYDEVMNKAMENLFTEEPLKSLQSYFNVYSVTAVSRSNKFDGYNTAFQCQMEGGMSTLITGN
;
A
#
# COMPACT_ATOMS: atom_id res chain seq x y z
N THR A 1 -1.57 27.24 -19.51
CA THR A 1 -2.71 28.10 -19.93
C THR A 1 -2.74 28.19 -21.44
N THR A 2 -3.88 27.90 -22.05
CA THR A 2 -4.10 28.03 -23.48
C THR A 2 -5.13 29.12 -23.74
N ASN A 3 -4.95 29.86 -24.86
CA ASN A 3 -5.92 30.85 -25.33
C ASN A 3 -6.92 30.26 -26.34
N LEU A 4 -6.90 28.92 -26.52
CA LEU A 4 -7.79 28.23 -27.46
C LEU A 4 -9.23 28.28 -26.98
N SER A 5 -10.18 28.37 -27.91
CA SER A 5 -11.59 28.20 -27.66
C SER A 5 -11.93 26.73 -27.33
N THR A 6 -13.13 26.48 -26.81
CA THR A 6 -13.61 25.10 -26.54
C THR A 6 -13.69 24.25 -27.80
N ASP A 7 -13.94 24.87 -28.95
CA ASP A 7 -14.08 24.18 -30.24
C ASP A 7 -12.74 23.84 -30.88
N GLU A 8 -11.67 24.49 -30.40
CA GLU A 8 -10.29 24.25 -30.85
C GLU A 8 -9.51 23.30 -29.96
N LEU A 9 -10.01 22.90 -28.79
CA LEU A 9 -9.35 21.99 -27.86
C LEU A 9 -10.06 20.64 -27.83
N ALA A 10 -9.33 19.61 -28.25
CA ALA A 10 -9.74 18.22 -28.09
C ALA A 10 -8.89 17.53 -27.03
N ILE A 11 -9.48 16.63 -26.27
CA ILE A 11 -8.81 15.88 -25.20
C ILE A 11 -9.14 14.39 -25.36
N TYR A 12 -8.11 13.56 -25.48
CA TYR A 12 -8.25 12.13 -25.71
C TYR A 12 -7.52 11.31 -24.65
N GLY A 13 -8.23 10.31 -24.11
CA GLY A 13 -7.61 9.25 -23.29
C GLY A 13 -7.30 8.03 -24.16
N THR A 14 -6.16 7.38 -23.94
CA THR A 14 -5.74 6.20 -24.72
C THR A 14 -6.28 4.88 -24.23
N ALA A 15 -6.98 4.85 -23.10
CA ALA A 15 -7.44 3.62 -22.47
C ALA A 15 -8.94 3.66 -22.15
N SER A 16 -9.61 2.53 -22.33
CA SER A 16 -11.04 2.37 -22.04
C SER A 16 -11.42 2.49 -20.57
N TRP A 17 -10.47 2.26 -19.66
CA TRP A 17 -10.68 2.43 -18.22
C TRP A 17 -10.54 3.88 -17.74
N LEU A 18 -10.15 4.79 -18.64
CA LEU A 18 -10.07 6.22 -18.41
C LEU A 18 -11.22 6.89 -19.16
N THR A 19 -12.26 7.28 -18.45
CA THR A 19 -13.40 7.95 -19.04
C THR A 19 -13.43 9.43 -18.68
N GLN A 20 -13.85 10.25 -19.64
CA GLN A 20 -13.89 11.68 -19.52
C GLN A 20 -15.35 12.14 -19.64
N PRO A 21 -16.01 12.48 -18.51
CA PRO A 21 -17.27 13.18 -18.58
C PRO A 21 -17.05 14.60 -19.15
N ALA A 22 -18.12 15.22 -19.63
CA ALA A 22 -18.07 16.51 -20.29
C ALA A 22 -17.16 17.54 -19.60
N ASN A 23 -16.29 18.18 -20.37
CA ASN A 23 -15.37 19.20 -19.88
C ASN A 23 -16.12 20.44 -19.40
N SER A 24 -15.67 21.04 -18.31
CA SER A 24 -16.14 22.36 -17.89
C SER A 24 -15.04 23.41 -18.09
N ARG A 25 -15.43 24.59 -18.54
CA ARG A 25 -14.55 25.75 -18.67
C ARG A 25 -15.00 26.84 -17.72
N THR A 26 -14.04 27.43 -17.01
CA THR A 26 -14.21 28.73 -16.34
C THR A 26 -13.37 29.77 -17.09
N ASP A 27 -13.64 31.06 -16.90
CA ASP A 27 -12.95 32.16 -17.61
C ASP A 27 -11.42 32.18 -17.44
N GLN A 28 -10.88 31.35 -16.53
CA GLN A 28 -9.45 31.30 -16.19
C GLN A 28 -8.81 29.94 -16.32
N ALA A 29 -9.55 28.83 -16.45
CA ALA A 29 -8.99 27.49 -16.54
C ALA A 29 -9.94 26.47 -17.16
N TYR A 30 -9.37 25.47 -17.85
CA TYR A 30 -10.07 24.25 -18.19
C TYR A 30 -9.98 23.26 -17.03
N VAL A 31 -11.11 22.75 -16.60
CA VAL A 31 -11.19 21.65 -15.62
C VAL A 31 -11.56 20.38 -16.36
N VAL A 32 -10.65 19.41 -16.35
CA VAL A 32 -10.88 18.09 -16.92
C VAL A 32 -11.17 17.14 -15.78
N ASN A 33 -12.40 16.65 -15.73
CA ASN A 33 -12.78 15.61 -14.77
C ASN A 33 -12.53 14.24 -15.41
N LEU A 34 -11.77 13.40 -14.74
CA LEU A 34 -11.47 12.05 -15.16
C LEU A 34 -12.12 11.06 -14.22
N THR A 35 -12.76 10.04 -14.77
CA THR A 35 -13.16 8.86 -14.01
C THR A 35 -12.21 7.74 -14.37
N VAL A 36 -11.55 7.18 -13.36
CA VAL A 36 -10.59 6.08 -13.48
C VAL A 36 -11.27 4.83 -12.91
N LEU A 37 -11.51 3.83 -13.76
CA LEU A 37 -12.05 2.54 -13.31
C LEU A 37 -11.01 1.79 -12.48
N PRO A 38 -11.40 0.98 -11.49
CA PRO A 38 -10.47 0.17 -10.70
C PRO A 38 -9.57 -0.70 -11.61
N ASN A 39 -8.31 -0.82 -11.25
CA ASN A 39 -7.42 -1.78 -11.87
C ASN A 39 -7.55 -3.12 -11.09
N GLU A 40 -8.17 -4.10 -11.71
CA GLU A 40 -8.37 -5.44 -11.12
C GLU A 40 -7.21 -6.40 -11.44
N GLU A 41 -6.23 -5.95 -12.23
CA GLU A 41 -5.04 -6.73 -12.55
C GLU A 41 -3.92 -6.47 -11.52
N GLU A 42 -3.05 -7.46 -11.31
CA GLU A 42 -1.92 -7.36 -10.38
C GLU A 42 -0.85 -6.37 -10.87
N LYS A 43 -0.82 -6.08 -12.17
CA LYS A 43 0.18 -5.20 -12.78
C LYS A 43 -0.33 -3.78 -12.87
N GLU A 44 0.59 -2.84 -12.70
CA GLU A 44 0.31 -1.45 -13.03
C GLU A 44 -0.11 -1.31 -14.50
N ARG A 45 -0.95 -0.34 -14.77
CA ARG A 45 -1.35 0.03 -16.12
C ARG A 45 -1.16 1.51 -16.35
N THR A 46 -0.80 1.84 -17.59
CA THR A 46 -0.49 3.21 -17.99
C THR A 46 -1.45 3.67 -19.08
N ALA A 47 -1.91 4.90 -18.99
CA ALA A 47 -2.66 5.59 -20.03
C ALA A 47 -2.08 6.99 -20.25
N TYR A 48 -2.36 7.54 -21.42
CA TYR A 48 -1.99 8.89 -21.77
C TYR A 48 -3.25 9.72 -22.01
N LEU A 49 -3.22 10.96 -21.57
CA LEU A 49 -4.21 11.96 -21.86
C LEU A 49 -3.54 13.01 -22.76
N TYR A 50 -4.02 13.14 -23.98
CA TYR A 50 -3.51 14.09 -24.95
C TYR A 50 -4.40 15.34 -25.01
N PHE A 51 -3.77 16.49 -25.02
CA PHE A 51 -4.40 17.78 -25.24
C PHE A 51 -4.02 18.23 -26.64
N CYS A 52 -5.00 18.29 -27.53
CA CYS A 52 -4.79 18.56 -28.94
C CYS A 52 -5.49 19.85 -29.37
N LYS A 53 -4.84 20.59 -30.25
CA LYS A 53 -5.49 21.64 -31.01
C LYS A 53 -6.11 21.02 -32.26
N THR A 54 -7.39 21.27 -32.52
CA THR A 54 -8.08 20.81 -33.72
C THR A 54 -8.44 21.99 -34.62
N ASN A 55 -8.20 21.86 -35.91
CA ASN A 55 -8.59 22.83 -36.95
C ASN A 55 -9.61 22.19 -37.91
N GLY A 56 -10.38 21.22 -37.42
CA GLY A 56 -11.40 20.51 -38.16
C GLY A 56 -10.93 19.20 -38.79
N GLU A 57 -9.83 19.20 -39.56
CA GLU A 57 -9.30 18.00 -40.23
C GLU A 57 -7.91 17.59 -39.67
N GLU A 58 -7.17 18.51 -39.05
CA GLU A 58 -5.86 18.27 -38.52
C GLU A 58 -5.83 18.46 -36.99
N GLU A 59 -5.13 17.55 -36.29
CA GLU A 59 -4.92 17.59 -34.86
C GLU A 59 -3.45 17.74 -34.53
N GLU A 60 -3.13 18.73 -33.70
CA GLU A 60 -1.79 18.98 -33.19
C GLU A 60 -1.75 18.68 -31.70
N ILE A 61 -0.89 17.76 -31.24
CA ILE A 61 -0.71 17.47 -29.83
C ILE A 61 0.06 18.64 -29.19
N LEU A 62 -0.62 19.34 -28.28
CA LEU A 62 -0.05 20.45 -27.53
C LEU A 62 0.65 19.99 -26.24
N ASN A 63 0.10 18.98 -25.60
CA ASN A 63 0.63 18.44 -24.34
C ASN A 63 0.09 17.03 -24.09
N SER A 64 0.77 16.31 -23.23
CA SER A 64 0.30 15.00 -22.74
C SER A 64 0.54 14.84 -21.25
N VAL A 65 -0.35 14.08 -20.60
CA VAL A 65 -0.22 13.66 -19.21
C VAL A 65 -0.23 12.15 -19.15
N THR A 66 0.76 11.58 -18.48
CA THR A 66 0.81 10.14 -18.21
C THR A 66 0.03 9.86 -16.94
N ILE A 67 -0.86 8.88 -17.00
CA ILE A 67 -1.64 8.38 -15.86
C ILE A 67 -1.20 6.96 -15.62
N ILE A 68 -0.65 6.72 -14.44
CA ILE A 68 -0.24 5.39 -13.98
C ILE A 68 -1.21 4.99 -12.89
N GLN A 69 -1.79 3.81 -13.03
CA GLN A 69 -2.62 3.19 -12.01
C GLN A 69 -1.97 1.89 -11.58
N GLU A 70 -1.61 1.80 -10.31
CA GLU A 70 -1.05 0.60 -9.73
C GLU A 70 -2.01 -0.57 -9.86
N GLY A 71 -1.46 -1.78 -9.91
CA GLY A 71 -2.24 -3.02 -9.91
C GLY A 71 -2.91 -3.24 -8.55
N THR A 72 -3.91 -4.10 -8.56
CA THR A 72 -4.48 -4.62 -7.32
C THR A 72 -3.49 -5.63 -6.75
N GLU A 73 -2.79 -5.26 -5.67
CA GLU A 73 -2.05 -6.26 -4.91
C GLU A 73 -3.01 -7.38 -4.51
N THR A 74 -2.57 -8.64 -4.67
CA THR A 74 -3.28 -9.79 -4.08
C THR A 74 -3.24 -9.61 -2.56
N ASN A 75 -4.30 -9.07 -2.01
CA ASN A 75 -4.42 -8.79 -0.58
C ASN A 75 -4.81 -10.04 0.22
N THR A 76 -4.56 -11.24 -0.32
CA THR A 76 -4.92 -12.51 0.30
C THR A 76 -3.79 -13.53 0.18
N SER A 77 -3.52 -14.22 1.29
CA SER A 77 -2.56 -15.32 1.31
C SER A 77 -3.15 -16.61 0.73
N THR A 78 -2.30 -17.36 0.06
CA THR A 78 -2.60 -18.70 -0.47
C THR A 78 -1.71 -19.78 0.12
N ASP A 79 -0.54 -19.43 0.64
CA ASP A 79 0.42 -20.34 1.29
C ASP A 79 0.56 -20.04 2.78
N TYR A 80 0.18 -20.98 3.63
CA TYR A 80 0.28 -20.92 5.08
C TYR A 80 1.39 -21.81 5.65
N SER A 81 2.27 -22.35 4.81
CA SER A 81 3.33 -23.30 5.23
C SER A 81 4.31 -22.71 6.25
N ALA A 82 4.54 -21.39 6.19
CA ALA A 82 5.41 -20.68 7.12
C ALA A 82 4.70 -20.23 8.41
N ASP A 83 3.37 -20.39 8.53
CA ASP A 83 2.63 -19.99 9.72
C ASP A 83 3.13 -20.71 10.98
N LYS A 84 3.20 -19.97 12.10
CA LYS A 84 3.71 -20.47 13.40
C LYS A 84 5.20 -20.84 13.41
N THR A 85 5.95 -20.53 12.38
CA THR A 85 7.41 -20.70 12.40
C THR A 85 8.03 -19.77 13.44
N VAL A 86 8.89 -20.34 14.30
CA VAL A 86 9.60 -19.59 15.36
C VAL A 86 11.01 -19.31 14.92
N ARG A 87 11.43 -18.04 15.00
CA ARG A 87 12.78 -17.59 14.76
C ARG A 87 13.32 -16.92 16.02
N ILE A 88 14.60 -17.18 16.34
CA ILE A 88 15.29 -16.54 17.45
C ILE A 88 15.95 -15.26 16.92
N LEU A 89 15.55 -14.11 17.45
CA LEU A 89 16.14 -12.81 17.11
C LEU A 89 17.32 -12.47 18.03
N GLN A 90 17.20 -12.79 19.32
CA GLN A 90 18.23 -12.56 20.31
C GLN A 90 18.22 -13.65 21.39
N ARG A 91 19.41 -14.03 21.88
CA ARG A 91 19.56 -14.85 23.07
C ARG A 91 20.08 -14.01 24.23
N ALA A 92 19.55 -14.29 25.42
CA ALA A 92 20.07 -13.70 26.63
C ALA A 92 21.54 -14.12 26.85
N THR A 93 22.33 -13.18 27.34
CA THR A 93 23.72 -13.40 27.75
C THR A 93 23.89 -13.38 29.26
N GLN A 94 22.82 -13.03 29.99
CA GLN A 94 22.78 -13.01 31.45
C GLN A 94 21.51 -13.71 31.97
N GLY A 95 21.65 -14.42 33.10
CA GLY A 95 20.54 -15.14 33.72
C GLY A 95 20.01 -16.30 32.88
N ASN A 96 18.78 -16.73 33.13
CA ASN A 96 18.10 -17.81 32.41
C ASN A 96 17.40 -17.34 31.11
N GLY A 97 17.38 -16.03 30.87
CA GLY A 97 16.70 -15.42 29.73
C GLY A 97 15.17 -15.33 29.90
N LEU A 98 14.68 -14.11 29.98
CA LEU A 98 13.25 -13.82 29.99
C LEU A 98 12.73 -13.83 28.54
N PRO A 99 11.67 -14.58 28.22
CA PRO A 99 11.17 -14.65 26.84
C PRO A 99 10.36 -13.42 26.48
N ILE A 100 10.64 -12.85 25.28
CA ILE A 100 9.80 -11.89 24.59
C ILE A 100 9.44 -12.50 23.25
N VAL A 101 8.16 -12.47 22.88
CA VAL A 101 7.67 -12.96 21.60
C VAL A 101 7.12 -11.78 20.82
N LEU A 102 7.65 -11.57 19.61
CA LEU A 102 7.16 -10.59 18.65
C LEU A 102 6.34 -11.30 17.58
N MET A 103 5.18 -10.77 17.33
CA MET A 103 4.27 -11.24 16.28
C MET A 103 3.68 -10.04 15.54
N GLY A 104 3.71 -10.08 14.22
CA GLY A 104 3.13 -9.04 13.37
C GLY A 104 1.79 -9.50 12.81
N ASP A 105 0.81 -8.60 12.77
CA ASP A 105 -0.49 -8.84 12.14
C ASP A 105 -0.59 -8.19 10.76
N GLY A 106 -1.47 -8.71 9.89
CA GLY A 106 -1.69 -8.17 8.56
C GLY A 106 -0.62 -8.53 7.52
N PHE A 107 0.30 -9.44 7.82
CA PHE A 107 1.31 -9.90 6.86
C PHE A 107 0.81 -11.09 6.05
N LEU A 108 1.02 -11.01 4.74
CA LEU A 108 0.68 -12.08 3.78
C LEU A 108 1.83 -13.07 3.63
N ASP A 109 1.55 -14.22 3.03
CA ASP A 109 2.54 -15.21 2.62
C ASP A 109 3.65 -14.61 1.75
N THR A 110 3.31 -13.69 0.85
CA THR A 110 4.26 -12.94 0.02
C THR A 110 5.20 -12.06 0.84
N ASN A 111 4.73 -11.44 1.93
CA ASN A 111 5.55 -10.66 2.85
C ASN A 111 6.51 -11.54 3.67
N ILE A 112 6.12 -12.78 3.94
CA ILE A 112 6.99 -13.76 4.59
C ILE A 112 8.06 -14.22 3.60
N ALA A 113 7.65 -14.61 2.38
CA ALA A 113 8.53 -15.15 1.35
C ALA A 113 9.60 -14.13 0.88
N ASN A 114 9.27 -12.85 0.80
CA ASN A 114 10.19 -11.80 0.38
C ASN A 114 11.05 -11.21 1.51
N GLY A 115 10.87 -11.66 2.77
CA GLY A 115 11.65 -11.22 3.93
C GLY A 115 11.15 -9.96 4.62
N THR A 116 10.11 -9.29 4.13
CA THR A 116 9.54 -8.07 4.74
C THR A 116 9.16 -8.31 6.21
N TYR A 117 8.53 -9.45 6.50
CA TYR A 117 8.17 -9.82 7.88
C TYR A 117 9.39 -9.83 8.80
N ASP A 118 10.45 -10.49 8.36
CA ASP A 118 11.69 -10.62 9.13
C ASP A 118 12.35 -9.27 9.40
N GLU A 119 12.36 -8.38 8.40
CA GLU A 119 12.90 -7.03 8.55
C GLU A 119 12.10 -6.23 9.58
N VAL A 120 10.76 -6.29 9.52
CA VAL A 120 9.89 -5.58 10.47
C VAL A 120 10.06 -6.13 11.89
N MET A 121 10.16 -7.46 12.07
CA MET A 121 10.37 -8.06 13.40
C MET A 121 11.74 -7.71 13.98
N ASN A 122 12.80 -7.69 13.18
CA ASN A 122 14.12 -7.23 13.61
C ASN A 122 14.07 -5.76 14.05
N LYS A 123 13.46 -4.90 13.27
CA LYS A 123 13.32 -3.47 13.60
C LYS A 123 12.46 -3.25 14.85
N ALA A 124 11.41 -4.05 15.04
CA ALA A 124 10.59 -4.01 16.25
C ALA A 124 11.41 -4.39 17.48
N MET A 125 12.26 -5.42 17.39
CA MET A 125 13.19 -5.79 18.47
C MET A 125 14.19 -4.66 18.76
N GLU A 126 14.81 -4.07 17.74
CA GLU A 126 15.73 -2.95 17.92
C GLU A 126 15.05 -1.79 18.63
N ASN A 127 13.86 -1.41 18.18
CA ASN A 127 13.09 -0.32 18.80
C ASN A 127 12.70 -0.61 20.26
N LEU A 128 12.42 -1.88 20.60
CA LEU A 128 12.06 -2.29 21.97
C LEU A 128 13.17 -1.94 22.97
N PHE A 129 14.44 -1.99 22.54
CA PHE A 129 15.60 -1.75 23.39
C PHE A 129 16.23 -0.36 23.21
N THR A 130 15.47 0.61 22.67
CA THR A 130 15.96 1.99 22.58
C THR A 130 15.77 2.77 23.88
N GLU A 131 14.76 2.41 24.67
CA GLU A 131 14.34 3.16 25.86
C GLU A 131 14.56 2.38 27.15
N GLU A 132 14.83 3.14 28.24
CA GLU A 132 14.94 2.55 29.57
C GLU A 132 13.57 2.15 30.13
N PRO A 133 13.47 1.07 30.91
CA PRO A 133 14.55 0.23 31.45
C PRO A 133 15.00 -0.92 30.51
N LEU A 134 14.30 -1.16 29.40
CA LEU A 134 14.54 -2.30 28.53
C LEU A 134 15.94 -2.27 27.91
N LYS A 135 16.45 -1.07 27.59
CA LYS A 135 17.79 -0.85 27.06
C LYS A 135 18.87 -1.43 27.97
N SER A 136 18.86 -1.06 29.25
CA SER A 136 19.81 -1.55 30.25
C SER A 136 19.65 -3.04 30.58
N LEU A 137 18.47 -3.60 30.35
CA LEU A 137 18.14 -5.00 30.66
C LEU A 137 18.18 -5.92 29.44
N GLN A 138 18.57 -5.42 28.27
CA GLN A 138 18.55 -6.18 27.02
C GLN A 138 19.23 -7.54 27.12
N SER A 139 20.36 -7.63 27.82
CA SER A 139 21.13 -8.86 27.99
C SER A 139 20.39 -10.00 28.72
N TYR A 140 19.29 -9.71 29.39
CA TYR A 140 18.47 -10.69 30.12
C TYR A 140 17.34 -11.29 29.30
N PHE A 141 17.12 -10.85 28.06
CA PHE A 141 15.99 -11.29 27.25
C PHE A 141 16.38 -12.25 26.14
N ASN A 142 15.61 -13.34 26.00
CA ASN A 142 15.49 -14.11 24.78
C ASN A 142 14.36 -13.53 23.94
N VAL A 143 14.66 -13.08 22.72
CA VAL A 143 13.64 -12.51 21.82
C VAL A 143 13.40 -13.46 20.67
N TYR A 144 12.14 -13.75 20.43
CA TYR A 144 11.65 -14.62 19.37
C TYR A 144 10.72 -13.85 18.45
N SER A 145 10.73 -14.15 17.17
CA SER A 145 9.60 -13.84 16.32
C SER A 145 8.82 -15.10 15.99
N VAL A 146 7.50 -15.01 15.96
CA VAL A 146 6.62 -16.08 15.52
C VAL A 146 5.85 -15.59 14.31
N THR A 147 6.02 -16.27 13.18
CA THR A 147 5.34 -15.92 11.95
C THR A 147 3.83 -16.12 12.11
N ALA A 148 3.07 -15.09 11.75
CA ALA A 148 1.63 -15.12 11.70
C ALA A 148 1.17 -14.71 10.29
N VAL A 149 0.72 -15.70 9.51
CA VAL A 149 0.26 -15.46 8.13
C VAL A 149 -1.21 -15.06 8.18
N SER A 150 -1.49 -13.81 7.80
CA SER A 150 -2.85 -13.29 7.71
C SER A 150 -3.52 -13.74 6.42
N ARG A 151 -4.83 -14.00 6.49
CA ARG A 151 -5.61 -14.30 5.27
C ARG A 151 -5.63 -13.11 4.31
N SER A 152 -5.75 -11.91 4.87
CA SER A 152 -5.71 -10.64 4.15
C SER A 152 -4.92 -9.61 4.96
N ASN A 153 -4.32 -8.64 4.28
CA ASN A 153 -3.70 -7.48 4.92
C ASN A 153 -4.69 -6.35 5.20
N LYS A 154 -5.98 -6.56 4.93
CA LYS A 154 -7.04 -5.61 5.26
C LYS A 154 -7.52 -5.84 6.68
N PHE A 155 -7.47 -4.78 7.48
CA PHE A 155 -7.96 -4.77 8.87
C PHE A 155 -9.48 -4.56 8.89
N ASP A 156 -10.19 -5.36 8.08
CA ASP A 156 -11.63 -5.42 8.00
C ASP A 156 -12.10 -6.89 8.01
N GLY A 157 -13.33 -7.15 8.45
CA GLY A 157 -13.96 -8.47 8.39
C GLY A 157 -13.20 -9.60 9.09
N TYR A 158 -12.32 -9.30 10.07
CA TYR A 158 -11.55 -10.30 10.85
C TYR A 158 -10.63 -11.19 10.00
N ASN A 159 -10.03 -10.67 8.96
CA ASN A 159 -9.23 -11.41 8.00
C ASN A 159 -7.73 -11.46 8.33
N THR A 160 -7.27 -10.69 9.33
CA THR A 160 -5.88 -10.76 9.79
C THR A 160 -5.65 -11.93 10.74
N ALA A 161 -4.39 -12.33 10.98
CA ALA A 161 -4.04 -13.48 11.80
C ALA A 161 -4.57 -13.36 13.24
N PHE A 162 -4.58 -12.14 13.80
CA PHE A 162 -5.08 -11.85 15.15
C PHE A 162 -6.48 -11.21 15.14
N GLN A 163 -7.14 -11.22 13.99
CA GLN A 163 -8.49 -10.67 13.83
C GLN A 163 -8.59 -9.19 14.24
N CYS A 164 -7.49 -8.45 14.11
CA CYS A 164 -7.50 -7.03 14.38
C CYS A 164 -8.35 -6.27 13.36
N GLN A 165 -8.99 -5.19 13.81
CA GLN A 165 -9.80 -4.32 12.96
C GLN A 165 -9.35 -2.88 13.10
N MET A 166 -9.46 -2.12 12.03
CA MET A 166 -9.28 -0.68 12.02
C MET A 166 -10.65 0.00 12.05
N GLU A 167 -10.90 0.76 13.11
CA GLU A 167 -12.08 1.59 13.24
C GLU A 167 -11.65 3.06 13.29
N GLY A 168 -12.37 3.91 12.57
CA GLY A 168 -12.26 5.35 12.71
C GLY A 168 -11.84 6.11 11.46
N GLY A 169 -11.95 7.42 11.56
CA GLY A 169 -11.64 8.41 10.53
C GLY A 169 -10.25 9.01 10.71
N MET A 170 -10.15 10.23 11.30
CA MET A 170 -8.86 10.93 11.45
C MET A 170 -7.95 10.35 12.54
N SER A 171 -8.46 9.56 13.48
CA SER A 171 -7.66 8.75 14.40
C SER A 171 -8.03 7.28 14.24
N THR A 172 -7.07 6.48 13.83
CA THR A 172 -7.27 5.04 13.62
C THR A 172 -7.11 4.30 14.93
N LEU A 173 -8.14 3.57 15.33
CA LEU A 173 -8.10 2.64 16.46
C LEU A 173 -8.00 1.23 15.90
N ILE A 174 -7.02 0.45 16.39
CA ILE A 174 -6.93 -0.97 16.12
C ILE A 174 -7.60 -1.70 17.28
N THR A 175 -8.65 -2.45 16.99
CA THR A 175 -9.34 -3.31 17.94
C THR A 175 -9.14 -4.76 17.55
N GLY A 176 -9.03 -5.65 18.54
CA GLY A 176 -8.92 -7.10 18.35
C GLY A 176 -9.79 -7.84 19.37
N ASN A 177 -10.16 -9.07 19.04
CA ASN A 177 -10.83 -9.98 19.98
C ASN A 177 -9.83 -10.77 20.78
#